data_ffe2dc6aa5ae4cd94d1cd7973d554df9
#
_entry.id   ffe2dc6aa5ae4cd94d1cd7973d554df9
#
_cell.length_a   1.000
_cell.length_b   1.000
_cell.length_c   1.000
_cell.angle_alpha   90.00
_cell.angle_beta   90.00
_cell.angle_gamma   90.00
#
_symmetry.space_group_name_H-M   'P 1'
#
loop_
_entity.id
_entity.type
_entity.pdbx_description
1 polymer ?
#
loop_
_entity_poly.entity_id
_entity_poly.type
_entity_poly.pdbx_seq_one_letter_code
_entity_poly.pdbx_strand_id
1 'polypeptide(L)'
;MGGRWVPELPAADGREVEAYYEECRIEGSWLQLVIADLATDRYIGEIVVVVGEHRVGELGVGVVRAARGRGTATEALRMLADWAIATLDLGRAQVFVAQENVPALRLAESAGFRREGLLRAYWEYDGERVDAIVLSRLPGDEA
;
A
#
# COMPACT_ATOMS: atom_id res chain seq x y z
N MET A 1 9.02 12.59 7.89
CA MET A 1 9.04 11.15 7.64
C MET A 1 9.61 10.89 6.26
N GLY A 2 10.74 10.21 6.18
CA GLY A 2 11.26 9.75 4.92
C GLY A 2 10.22 8.85 4.26
N GLY A 3 9.84 9.17 3.02
CA GLY A 3 8.69 8.60 2.35
C GLY A 3 8.76 7.13 1.99
N ARG A 4 8.98 6.26 2.96
CA ARG A 4 8.69 4.85 2.78
C ARG A 4 7.22 4.64 3.10
N TRP A 5 6.46 4.54 2.08
CA TRP A 5 5.03 4.20 2.14
C TRP A 5 4.77 2.78 2.60
N VAL A 6 5.71 1.90 2.38
CA VAL A 6 5.69 0.59 2.97
C VAL A 6 6.81 0.57 3.98
N PRO A 7 6.52 0.67 5.26
CA PRO A 7 7.55 0.46 6.26
C PRO A 7 8.18 -0.90 5.99
N GLU A 8 9.48 -1.01 6.13
CA GLU A 8 10.09 -2.33 6.21
C GLU A 8 9.33 -3.07 7.29
N LEU A 9 8.58 -4.07 6.90
CA LEU A 9 7.84 -4.86 7.85
C LEU A 9 8.83 -5.46 8.83
N PRO A 10 8.67 -5.19 10.12
CA PRO A 10 9.56 -5.75 11.11
C PRO A 10 9.54 -7.27 11.03
N ALA A 11 10.63 -7.87 11.45
CA ALA A 11 10.70 -9.32 11.52
C ALA A 11 9.59 -9.85 12.43
N ALA A 12 8.71 -10.58 11.86
CA ALA A 12 7.87 -11.64 12.42
C ALA A 12 6.90 -11.37 13.59
N ASP A 13 7.04 -10.39 14.45
CA ASP A 13 6.10 -10.25 15.58
C ASP A 13 5.08 -9.09 15.47
N GLY A 14 5.25 -8.23 14.51
CA GLY A 14 4.28 -7.16 14.22
C GLY A 14 4.18 -6.06 15.27
N ARG A 15 4.83 -6.17 16.41
CA ARG A 15 4.63 -5.25 17.54
C ARG A 15 5.10 -3.82 17.28
N GLU A 16 6.22 -3.66 16.60
CA GLU A 16 6.73 -2.33 16.25
C GLU A 16 5.82 -1.61 15.27
N VAL A 17 5.20 -2.36 14.39
CA VAL A 17 4.25 -1.84 13.41
C VAL A 17 2.95 -1.45 14.08
N GLU A 18 2.42 -2.26 14.98
CA GLU A 18 1.22 -1.91 15.75
C GLU A 18 1.41 -0.61 16.54
N ALA A 19 2.56 -0.42 17.18
CA ALA A 19 2.87 0.80 17.91
C ALA A 19 2.90 2.03 17.00
N TYR A 20 3.52 1.94 15.83
CA TYR A 20 3.59 3.02 14.85
C TYR A 20 2.22 3.42 14.32
N TYR A 21 1.37 2.46 14.04
CA TYR A 21 0.06 2.71 13.48
C TYR A 21 -0.99 3.16 14.51
N GLU A 22 -0.85 2.75 15.73
CA GLU A 22 -1.65 3.29 16.83
C GLU A 22 -1.44 4.81 16.95
N GLU A 23 -0.20 5.25 16.83
CA GLU A 23 0.13 6.67 16.82
C GLU A 23 -0.45 7.40 15.61
N CYS A 24 -0.44 6.78 14.44
CA CYS A 24 -1.03 7.34 13.22
C CYS A 24 -2.56 7.38 13.23
N ARG A 25 -3.22 6.44 13.87
CA ARG A 25 -4.68 6.42 14.06
C ARG A 25 -5.20 7.63 14.82
N ILE A 26 -4.43 8.17 15.74
CA ILE A 26 -4.82 9.33 16.55
C ILE A 26 -4.97 10.58 15.67
N GLU A 27 -4.29 10.64 14.55
CA GLU A 27 -4.38 11.76 13.61
C GLU A 27 -5.59 11.69 12.64
N GLY A 28 -6.32 10.58 12.64
CA GLY A 28 -7.61 10.45 11.92
C GLY A 28 -7.54 10.34 10.40
N SER A 29 -6.35 10.39 9.80
CA SER A 29 -6.17 10.34 8.34
C SER A 29 -5.70 8.99 7.80
N TRP A 30 -5.46 8.03 8.68
CA TRP A 30 -4.90 6.74 8.35
C TRP A 30 -5.85 5.61 8.72
N LEU A 31 -5.96 4.62 7.85
CA LEU A 31 -6.50 3.31 8.17
C LEU A 31 -5.46 2.28 7.86
N GLN A 32 -5.25 1.37 8.78
CA GLN A 32 -4.38 0.24 8.57
C GLN A 32 -5.08 -1.04 8.99
N LEU A 33 -4.86 -2.07 8.19
CA LEU A 33 -5.37 -3.40 8.45
C LEU A 33 -4.24 -4.42 8.39
N VAL A 34 -4.31 -5.40 9.24
CA VAL A 34 -3.40 -6.54 9.24
C VAL A 34 -3.93 -7.59 8.27
N ILE A 35 -3.02 -8.18 7.51
CA ILE A 35 -3.31 -9.37 6.71
C ILE A 35 -2.90 -10.58 7.54
N ALA A 36 -3.83 -11.49 7.79
CA ALA A 36 -3.57 -12.70 8.54
C ALA A 36 -3.95 -13.94 7.73
N ASP A 37 -3.25 -15.04 7.98
CA ASP A 37 -3.60 -16.33 7.42
C ASP A 37 -4.92 -16.83 8.01
N LEU A 38 -5.87 -17.21 7.17
CA LEU A 38 -7.21 -17.63 7.60
C LEU A 38 -7.20 -18.90 8.47
N ALA A 39 -6.28 -19.81 8.22
CA ALA A 39 -6.24 -21.09 8.92
C ALA A 39 -5.51 -21.01 10.26
N THR A 40 -4.49 -20.17 10.35
CA THR A 40 -3.57 -20.13 11.50
C THR A 40 -3.64 -18.83 12.30
N ASP A 41 -4.32 -17.81 11.76
CA ASP A 41 -4.36 -16.45 12.29
C ASP A 41 -2.95 -15.81 12.39
N ARG A 42 -2.02 -16.30 11.60
CA ARG A 42 -0.64 -15.82 11.56
C ARG A 42 -0.56 -14.51 10.79
N TYR A 43 0.19 -13.57 11.33
CA TYR A 43 0.52 -12.32 10.64
C TYR A 43 1.25 -12.58 9.32
N ILE A 44 0.71 -12.03 8.24
CA ILE A 44 1.29 -12.13 6.90
C ILE A 44 1.80 -10.79 6.42
N GLY A 45 1.14 -9.70 6.78
CA GLY A 45 1.49 -8.38 6.30
C GLY A 45 0.47 -7.34 6.68
N GLU A 46 0.53 -6.21 5.98
CA GLU A 46 -0.32 -5.06 6.27
C GLU A 46 -0.74 -4.34 5.01
N ILE A 47 -1.89 -3.71 5.10
CA ILE A 47 -2.38 -2.76 4.10
C ILE A 47 -2.75 -1.46 4.79
N VAL A 48 -2.51 -0.35 4.10
CA VAL A 48 -2.75 0.98 4.64
C VAL A 48 -3.42 1.87 3.60
N VAL A 49 -4.32 2.73 4.05
CA VAL A 49 -4.83 3.83 3.25
C VAL A 49 -4.68 5.14 4.02
N VAL A 50 -4.16 6.15 3.34
CA VAL A 50 -4.10 7.53 3.84
C VAL A 50 -4.98 8.38 2.95
N VAL A 51 -5.98 9.03 3.55
CA VAL A 51 -6.89 9.90 2.81
C VAL A 51 -6.42 11.34 2.97
N GLY A 52 -6.09 11.97 1.86
CA GLY A 52 -5.71 13.36 1.79
C GLY A 52 -6.83 14.26 1.28
N GLU A 53 -6.47 15.42 0.78
CA GLU A 53 -7.39 16.35 0.17
C GLU A 53 -8.04 15.78 -1.10
N HIS A 54 -9.15 16.37 -1.52
CA HIS A 54 -9.89 16.02 -2.75
C HIS A 54 -10.37 14.57 -2.80
N ARG A 55 -10.53 13.92 -1.64
CA ARG A 55 -10.94 12.51 -1.55
C ARG A 55 -9.99 11.58 -2.33
N VAL A 56 -8.70 11.85 -2.24
CA VAL A 56 -7.64 11.01 -2.79
C VAL A 56 -7.08 10.12 -1.70
N GLY A 57 -7.16 8.82 -1.89
CA GLY A 57 -6.56 7.85 -0.99
C GLY A 57 -5.26 7.31 -1.55
N GLU A 58 -4.21 7.31 -0.74
CA GLU A 58 -2.96 6.67 -1.08
C GLU A 58 -2.87 5.34 -0.35
N LEU A 59 -2.67 4.27 -1.10
CA LEU A 59 -2.70 2.91 -0.59
C LEU A 59 -1.30 2.30 -0.59
N GLY A 60 -1.05 1.44 0.37
CA GLY A 60 0.17 0.66 0.44
C GLY A 60 -0.12 -0.75 0.92
N VAL A 61 0.71 -1.70 0.51
CA VAL A 61 0.64 -3.08 0.95
C VAL A 61 2.05 -3.63 1.13
N GLY A 62 2.23 -4.40 2.19
CA GLY A 62 3.47 -5.13 2.43
C GLY A 62 3.17 -6.49 3.00
N VAL A 63 3.90 -7.50 2.55
CA VAL A 63 3.81 -8.86 3.08
C VAL A 63 5.19 -9.34 3.50
N VAL A 64 5.22 -10.19 4.54
CA VAL A 64 6.45 -10.84 4.98
C VAL A 64 7.02 -11.69 3.84
N ARG A 65 8.35 -11.80 3.80
CA ARG A 65 9.03 -12.48 2.69
C ARG A 65 8.51 -13.90 2.47
N ALA A 66 8.24 -14.65 3.53
CA ALA A 66 7.76 -16.04 3.45
C ALA A 66 6.35 -16.15 2.80
N ALA A 67 5.58 -15.09 2.77
CA ALA A 67 4.24 -15.07 2.19
C ALA A 67 4.19 -14.50 0.77
N ARG A 68 5.32 -14.08 0.21
CA ARG A 68 5.39 -13.51 -1.14
C ARG A 68 5.21 -14.58 -2.21
N GLY A 69 4.77 -14.13 -3.40
CA GLY A 69 4.59 -15.00 -4.56
C GLY A 69 3.33 -15.86 -4.55
N ARG A 70 2.38 -15.60 -3.64
CA ARG A 70 1.12 -16.37 -3.52
C ARG A 70 -0.13 -15.59 -3.93
N GLY A 71 0.03 -14.39 -4.47
CA GLY A 71 -1.09 -13.54 -4.82
C GLY A 71 -1.77 -12.84 -3.64
N THR A 72 -1.32 -13.04 -2.41
CA THR A 72 -1.91 -12.48 -1.20
C THR A 72 -1.89 -10.95 -1.21
N ALA A 73 -0.76 -10.35 -1.55
CA ALA A 73 -0.62 -8.89 -1.59
C ALA A 73 -1.51 -8.27 -2.68
N THR A 74 -1.60 -8.91 -3.85
CA THR A 74 -2.46 -8.45 -4.95
C THR A 74 -3.92 -8.47 -4.52
N GLU A 75 -4.36 -9.56 -3.91
CA GLU A 75 -5.74 -9.70 -3.44
C GLU A 75 -6.05 -8.70 -2.34
N ALA A 76 -5.15 -8.53 -1.38
CA ALA A 76 -5.31 -7.57 -0.29
C ALA A 76 -5.42 -6.13 -0.82
N LEU A 77 -4.57 -5.75 -1.77
CA LEU A 77 -4.62 -4.42 -2.37
C LEU A 77 -5.91 -4.20 -3.16
N ARG A 78 -6.37 -5.22 -3.90
CA ARG A 78 -7.64 -5.15 -4.63
C ARG A 78 -8.82 -4.96 -3.69
N MET A 79 -8.89 -5.75 -2.63
CA MET A 79 -9.95 -5.66 -1.63
C MET A 79 -9.95 -4.31 -0.92
N LEU A 80 -8.78 -3.83 -0.53
CA LEU A 80 -8.66 -2.52 0.12
C LEU A 80 -9.09 -1.39 -0.82
N ALA A 81 -8.69 -1.44 -2.08
CA ALA A 81 -9.08 -0.43 -3.06
C ALA A 81 -10.60 -0.41 -3.28
N ASP A 82 -11.22 -1.57 -3.45
CA ASP A 82 -12.66 -1.69 -3.59
C ASP A 82 -13.39 -1.12 -2.38
N TRP A 83 -12.97 -1.53 -1.20
CA TRP A 83 -13.57 -1.08 0.06
C TRP A 83 -13.39 0.42 0.28
N ALA A 84 -12.18 0.93 0.07
CA ALA A 84 -11.87 2.34 0.31
C ALA A 84 -12.62 3.25 -0.64
N ILE A 85 -12.68 2.90 -1.93
CA ILE A 85 -13.43 3.67 -2.92
C ILE A 85 -14.91 3.73 -2.55
N ALA A 86 -15.50 2.58 -2.19
CA ALA A 86 -16.92 2.50 -1.86
C ALA A 86 -17.26 3.14 -0.51
N THR A 87 -16.47 2.84 0.53
CA THR A 87 -16.80 3.19 1.92
C THR A 87 -16.31 4.58 2.32
N LEU A 88 -15.12 4.97 1.84
CA LEU A 88 -14.54 6.28 2.12
C LEU A 88 -14.89 7.31 1.07
N ASP A 89 -15.70 6.94 0.09
CA ASP A 89 -16.14 7.81 -1.00
C ASP A 89 -14.95 8.47 -1.73
N LEU A 90 -13.93 7.68 -2.04
CA LEU A 90 -12.76 8.19 -2.72
C LEU A 90 -13.07 8.50 -4.19
N GLY A 91 -12.61 9.64 -4.66
CA GLY A 91 -12.62 9.96 -6.09
C GLY A 91 -11.43 9.34 -6.82
N ARG A 92 -10.43 8.89 -6.08
CA ARG A 92 -9.19 8.32 -6.61
C ARG A 92 -8.47 7.52 -5.54
N ALA A 93 -8.02 6.33 -5.89
CA ALA A 93 -7.04 5.56 -5.13
C ALA A 93 -5.73 5.54 -5.91
N GLN A 94 -4.62 5.74 -5.23
CA GLN A 94 -3.31 5.75 -5.88
C GLN A 94 -2.27 4.98 -5.09
N VAL A 95 -1.27 4.49 -5.80
CA VAL A 95 -0.09 3.86 -5.23
C VAL A 95 1.16 4.42 -5.89
N PHE A 96 2.23 4.53 -5.14
CA PHE A 96 3.54 4.91 -5.64
C PHE A 96 4.47 3.70 -5.54
N VAL A 97 5.17 3.40 -6.61
CA VAL A 97 6.05 2.24 -6.69
C VAL A 97 7.39 2.67 -7.27
N ALA A 98 8.48 2.26 -6.65
CA ALA A 98 9.80 2.51 -7.21
C ALA A 98 9.89 1.91 -8.63
N GLN A 99 10.38 2.69 -9.58
CA GLN A 99 10.45 2.28 -10.99
C GLN A 99 11.14 0.93 -11.19
N GLU A 100 12.16 0.66 -10.37
CA GLU A 100 12.93 -0.57 -10.46
C GLU A 100 12.25 -1.78 -9.82
N ASN A 101 11.21 -1.55 -9.03
CA ASN A 101 10.50 -2.62 -8.34
C ASN A 101 9.44 -3.24 -9.26
N VAL A 102 9.88 -4.01 -10.22
CA VAL A 102 9.01 -4.65 -11.23
C VAL A 102 7.95 -5.55 -10.59
N PRO A 103 8.25 -6.39 -9.58
CA PRO A 103 7.21 -7.18 -8.92
C PRO A 103 6.08 -6.34 -8.30
N ALA A 104 6.42 -5.22 -7.66
CA ALA A 104 5.41 -4.32 -7.09
C ALA A 104 4.57 -3.62 -8.16
N LEU A 105 5.17 -3.24 -9.28
CA LEU A 105 4.43 -2.69 -10.43
C LEU A 105 3.42 -3.70 -10.97
N ARG A 106 3.82 -4.95 -11.12
CA ARG A 106 2.93 -6.04 -11.58
C ARG A 106 1.80 -6.30 -10.58
N LEU A 107 2.12 -6.24 -9.29
CA LEU A 107 1.13 -6.40 -8.22
C LEU A 107 0.06 -5.32 -8.32
N ALA A 108 0.45 -4.06 -8.44
CA ALA A 108 -0.47 -2.94 -8.53
C ALA A 108 -1.35 -3.05 -9.80
N GLU A 109 -0.75 -3.37 -10.95
CA GLU A 109 -1.49 -3.56 -12.19
C GLU A 109 -2.48 -4.72 -12.11
N SER A 110 -2.07 -5.82 -11.46
CA SER A 110 -2.96 -6.98 -11.23
C SER A 110 -4.11 -6.65 -10.27
N ALA A 111 -3.94 -5.67 -9.40
CA ALA A 111 -4.99 -5.17 -8.52
C ALA A 111 -5.88 -4.12 -9.19
N GLY A 112 -5.70 -3.86 -10.48
CA GLY A 112 -6.55 -2.96 -11.26
C GLY A 112 -6.07 -1.52 -11.34
N PHE A 113 -4.85 -1.23 -10.88
CA PHE A 113 -4.26 0.11 -10.98
C PHE A 113 -3.62 0.31 -12.36
N ARG A 114 -3.74 1.52 -12.88
CA ARG A 114 -3.19 1.91 -14.17
C ARG A 114 -2.04 2.88 -13.96
N ARG A 115 -0.96 2.70 -14.71
CA ARG A 115 0.17 3.63 -14.69
C ARG A 115 -0.23 4.98 -15.28
N GLU A 116 0.18 6.04 -14.61
CA GLU A 116 -0.09 7.40 -15.08
C GLU A 116 1.17 8.19 -15.37
N GLY A 117 2.25 7.93 -14.68
CA GLY A 117 3.45 8.70 -14.94
C GLY A 117 4.63 8.34 -14.07
N LEU A 118 5.74 8.97 -14.40
CA LEU A 118 7.00 8.87 -13.69
C LEU A 118 7.26 10.15 -12.91
N LEU A 119 7.55 10.00 -11.63
CA LEU A 119 8.00 11.08 -10.75
C LEU A 119 9.51 10.95 -10.58
N ARG A 120 10.25 11.84 -11.22
CA ARG A 120 11.71 11.80 -11.16
C ARG A 120 12.21 12.18 -9.78
N ALA A 121 13.19 11.40 -9.27
CA ALA A 121 13.87 11.69 -8.01
C ALA A 121 12.91 11.89 -6.83
N TYR A 122 11.84 11.10 -6.78
CA TYR A 122 10.74 11.27 -5.81
C TYR A 122 11.16 10.88 -4.40
N TRP A 123 11.84 9.76 -4.24
CA TRP A 123 12.32 9.29 -2.94
C TRP A 123 13.83 9.44 -2.79
N GLU A 124 14.27 9.49 -1.56
CA GLU A 124 15.69 9.43 -1.22
C GLU A 124 15.91 8.26 -0.24
N TYR A 125 16.78 7.34 -0.64
CA TYR A 125 17.22 6.21 0.18
C TYR A 125 18.74 6.20 0.25
N ASP A 126 19.28 6.25 1.47
CA ASP A 126 20.74 6.22 1.71
C ASP A 126 21.51 7.24 0.86
N GLY A 127 20.95 8.44 0.71
CA GLY A 127 21.57 9.51 -0.08
C GLY A 127 21.35 9.42 -1.58
N GLU A 128 20.69 8.36 -2.08
CA GLU A 128 20.37 8.21 -3.50
C GLU A 128 18.91 8.56 -3.79
N ARG A 129 18.70 9.25 -4.91
CA ARG A 129 17.34 9.58 -5.37
C ARG A 129 16.80 8.45 -6.23
N VAL A 130 15.53 8.14 -6.06
CA VAL A 130 14.85 7.06 -6.76
C VAL A 130 13.59 7.59 -7.42
N ASP A 131 13.37 7.21 -8.67
CA ASP A 131 12.17 7.55 -9.41
C ASP A 131 11.00 6.67 -8.97
N ALA A 132 9.80 7.26 -8.95
CA ALA A 132 8.57 6.56 -8.63
C ALA A 132 7.63 6.54 -9.82
N ILE A 133 6.90 5.44 -9.97
CA ILE A 133 5.75 5.36 -10.86
C ILE A 133 4.50 5.59 -10.01
N VAL A 134 3.61 6.46 -10.45
CA VAL A 134 2.29 6.61 -9.86
C VAL A 134 1.27 5.82 -10.68
N LEU A 135 0.47 5.02 -9.98
CA LEU A 135 -0.62 4.26 -10.56
C LEU A 135 -1.92 4.61 -9.83
N SER A 136 -3.03 4.56 -10.53
CA SER A 136 -4.32 4.92 -9.95
C SER A 136 -5.41 3.94 -10.31
N ARG A 137 -6.44 3.96 -9.47
CA ARG A 137 -7.70 3.28 -9.71
C ARG A 137 -8.84 4.24 -9.35
N LEU A 138 -9.78 4.41 -10.26
CA LEU A 138 -10.91 5.31 -10.09
C LEU A 138 -12.19 4.52 -9.82
N PRO A 139 -13.23 5.16 -9.23
CA PRO A 139 -14.56 4.57 -9.18
C PRO A 139 -15.01 4.12 -10.57
N GLY A 140 -15.48 2.89 -10.70
CA GLY A 140 -15.89 2.32 -11.98
C GLY A 140 -14.79 1.60 -12.74
N ASP A 141 -13.53 1.73 -12.35
CA ASP A 141 -12.46 0.89 -12.91
C ASP A 141 -12.59 -0.54 -12.39
N GLU A 142 -12.51 -1.50 -13.28
CA GLU A 142 -12.48 -2.91 -12.92
C GLU A 142 -11.05 -3.39 -12.68
N ALA A 143 -10.92 -4.26 -11.71
CA ALA A 143 -9.64 -4.90 -11.42
C ALA A 143 -9.32 -6.00 -12.42
#